data_774429b911197cacd9854d02b1872ab2
#
_entry.id   774429b911197cacd9854d02b1872ab2
#
_cell.length_a   1.000
_cell.length_b   1.000
_cell.length_c   1.000
_cell.angle_alpha   90.00
_cell.angle_beta   90.00
_cell.angle_gamma   90.00
#
_symmetry.space_group_name_H-M   'P 1'
#
loop_
_entity.id
_entity.type
_entity.pdbx_description
1 polymer ?
#
loop_
_entity_poly.entity_id
_entity_poly.type
_entity_poly.pdbx_seq_one_letter_code
_entity_poly.pdbx_strand_id
1 'polypeptide(L)'
;EKYNAIRALMMKSVAYKVPAVPARIPVIAIPKISLNKTVDVMTMVAGMKAVENDTPMTFEDLNQGTGYVLYRRHFNQPISGMMRIKGLADYAVVYVNGTKVGELSRVTDVDSMEVNIPFNGVLDILVENMGRINYGARIVESFKGITKPVTIEGNEITGNWQMYSLPMDRMPDMT
;
A
#
# COMPACT_ATOMS: atom_id res chain seq x y z
N GLU A 1 26.15 -12.69 18.92
CA GLU A 1 27.03 -13.86 18.63
C GLU A 1 28.16 -13.45 17.68
N LYS A 2 27.89 -12.99 16.45
CA LYS A 2 28.89 -12.55 15.48
C LYS A 2 29.78 -11.39 15.99
N TYR A 3 29.20 -10.41 16.66
CA TYR A 3 29.94 -9.30 17.25
C TYR A 3 31.05 -9.76 18.21
N ASN A 4 30.74 -10.70 19.11
CA ASN A 4 31.72 -11.21 20.07
C ASN A 4 32.83 -12.02 19.40
N ALA A 5 32.52 -12.79 18.35
CA ALA A 5 33.51 -13.52 17.57
C ALA A 5 34.47 -12.58 16.82
N ILE A 6 33.94 -11.55 16.16
CA ILE A 6 34.75 -10.52 15.48
C ILE A 6 35.63 -9.78 16.50
N ARG A 7 35.07 -9.38 17.64
CA ARG A 7 35.84 -8.70 18.69
C ARG A 7 36.98 -9.56 19.21
N ALA A 8 36.74 -10.87 19.44
CA ALA A 8 37.78 -11.79 19.90
C ALA A 8 38.91 -11.94 18.89
N LEU A 9 38.60 -11.94 17.59
CA LEU A 9 39.60 -11.94 16.51
C LEU A 9 40.40 -10.65 16.48
N MET A 10 39.73 -9.50 16.57
CA MET A 10 40.40 -8.17 16.62
C MET A 10 41.37 -8.08 17.81
N MET A 11 40.99 -8.56 18.97
CA MET A 11 41.86 -8.55 20.17
C MET A 11 43.17 -9.32 19.98
N LYS A 12 43.21 -10.28 19.05
CA LYS A 12 44.42 -11.05 18.71
C LYS A 12 45.26 -10.40 17.62
N SER A 13 44.67 -9.54 16.80
CA SER A 13 45.28 -9.06 15.55
C SER A 13 45.68 -7.59 15.57
N VAL A 14 45.21 -6.81 16.56
CA VAL A 14 45.53 -5.36 16.63
C VAL A 14 46.39 -5.03 17.81
N ALA A 15 47.28 -4.03 17.66
CA ALA A 15 48.21 -3.60 18.70
C ALA A 15 47.58 -2.61 19.72
N TYR A 16 46.40 -2.05 19.42
CA TYR A 16 45.69 -1.13 20.31
C TYR A 16 44.65 -1.85 21.19
N LYS A 17 44.29 -1.25 22.29
CA LYS A 17 43.29 -1.78 23.23
C LYS A 17 41.90 -1.70 22.56
N VAL A 18 41.31 -2.86 22.26
CA VAL A 18 39.92 -2.93 21.76
C VAL A 18 38.95 -2.44 22.85
N PRO A 19 38.05 -1.48 22.55
CA PRO A 19 37.11 -0.93 23.54
C PRO A 19 36.27 -2.02 24.21
N ALA A 20 35.82 -1.75 25.44
CA ALA A 20 34.90 -2.62 26.14
C ALA A 20 33.55 -2.71 25.37
N VAL A 21 32.89 -3.85 25.51
CA VAL A 21 31.53 -3.99 24.98
C VAL A 21 30.60 -3.04 25.75
N PRO A 22 29.86 -2.15 25.08
CA PRO A 22 28.93 -1.28 25.78
C PRO A 22 27.87 -2.10 26.53
N ALA A 23 27.31 -1.52 27.57
CA ALA A 23 26.19 -2.13 28.29
C ALA A 23 25.00 -2.36 27.33
N ARG A 24 24.28 -3.43 27.54
CA ARG A 24 23.06 -3.67 26.76
C ARG A 24 22.04 -2.57 27.03
N ILE A 25 21.43 -2.08 25.96
CA ILE A 25 20.28 -1.19 26.08
C ILE A 25 19.17 -1.93 26.81
N PRO A 26 18.55 -1.31 27.83
CA PRO A 26 17.40 -1.92 28.51
C PRO A 26 16.30 -2.25 27.51
N VAL A 27 15.75 -3.43 27.61
CA VAL A 27 14.61 -3.86 26.80
C VAL A 27 13.44 -4.20 27.72
N ILE A 28 12.23 -3.92 27.26
CA ILE A 28 10.99 -4.29 27.96
C ILE A 28 10.36 -5.49 27.26
N ALA A 29 9.72 -6.34 28.02
CA ALA A 29 8.82 -7.36 27.48
C ALA A 29 7.42 -6.74 27.42
N ILE A 30 6.89 -6.60 26.19
CA ILE A 30 5.51 -6.17 26.02
C ILE A 30 4.60 -7.39 26.17
N PRO A 31 3.63 -7.38 27.08
CA PRO A 31 2.69 -8.49 27.25
C PRO A 31 1.81 -8.64 25.99
N LYS A 32 1.14 -9.78 25.88
CA LYS A 32 0.14 -10.00 24.81
C LYS A 32 -0.93 -8.93 24.89
N ILE A 33 -1.10 -8.19 23.80
CA ILE A 33 -2.12 -7.16 23.64
C ILE A 33 -3.27 -7.75 22.83
N SER A 34 -4.50 -7.62 23.32
CA SER A 34 -5.71 -7.98 22.58
C SER A 34 -6.22 -6.75 21.83
N LEU A 35 -6.28 -6.83 20.50
CA LEU A 35 -6.92 -5.82 19.66
C LEU A 35 -8.41 -6.15 19.61
N ASN A 36 -9.25 -5.30 20.20
CA ASN A 36 -10.69 -5.52 20.35
C ASN A 36 -11.55 -4.47 19.65
N LYS A 37 -10.92 -3.54 18.93
CA LYS A 37 -11.59 -2.52 18.14
C LYS A 37 -11.08 -2.59 16.70
N THR A 38 -12.00 -2.55 15.75
CA THR A 38 -11.72 -2.52 14.33
C THR A 38 -12.61 -1.48 13.65
N VAL A 39 -12.16 -0.94 12.55
CA VAL A 39 -12.97 -0.10 11.66
C VAL A 39 -12.80 -0.62 10.24
N ASP A 40 -13.91 -0.72 9.54
CA ASP A 40 -13.90 -1.11 8.13
C ASP A 40 -13.51 0.08 7.24
N VAL A 41 -12.68 -0.16 6.22
CA VAL A 41 -12.18 0.89 5.32
C VAL A 41 -13.34 1.59 4.56
N MET A 42 -14.36 0.85 4.15
CA MET A 42 -15.50 1.45 3.44
C MET A 42 -16.30 2.38 4.36
N THR A 43 -16.39 2.03 5.64
CA THR A 43 -16.98 2.90 6.67
C THR A 43 -16.13 4.16 6.90
N MET A 44 -14.80 4.02 6.92
CA MET A 44 -13.91 5.18 7.07
C MET A 44 -14.08 6.18 5.94
N VAL A 45 -14.11 5.73 4.69
CA VAL A 45 -14.18 6.62 3.52
C VAL A 45 -15.58 7.22 3.30
N ALA A 46 -16.65 6.64 3.87
CA ALA A 46 -18.01 7.12 3.70
C ALA A 46 -18.23 8.59 4.13
N GLY A 47 -17.45 9.06 5.11
CA GLY A 47 -17.49 10.45 5.60
C GLY A 47 -16.41 11.37 5.01
N MET A 48 -15.55 10.87 4.13
CA MET A 48 -14.43 11.61 3.60
C MET A 48 -14.78 12.31 2.28
N LYS A 49 -14.12 13.45 2.03
CA LYS A 49 -14.18 14.10 0.72
C LYS A 49 -13.16 13.43 -0.23
N ALA A 50 -13.64 12.92 -1.36
CA ALA A 50 -12.80 12.41 -2.42
C ALA A 50 -12.08 13.53 -3.18
N VAL A 51 -10.89 13.21 -3.71
CA VAL A 51 -10.31 13.93 -4.84
C VAL A 51 -10.83 13.26 -6.11
N GLU A 52 -11.35 14.05 -7.04
CA GLU A 52 -11.93 13.53 -8.27
C GLU A 52 -11.02 13.85 -9.47
N ASN A 53 -10.85 12.88 -10.37
CA ASN A 53 -10.11 13.06 -11.61
C ASN A 53 -10.60 12.05 -12.66
N ASP A 54 -10.30 12.31 -13.94
CA ASP A 54 -10.66 11.39 -15.04
C ASP A 54 -9.87 10.09 -15.05
N THR A 55 -8.69 10.10 -14.45
CA THR A 55 -7.83 8.92 -14.30
C THR A 55 -7.37 8.78 -12.86
N PRO A 56 -7.00 7.57 -12.39
CA PRO A 56 -6.36 7.40 -11.10
C PRO A 56 -5.14 8.31 -10.95
N MET A 57 -4.99 8.94 -9.80
CA MET A 57 -3.83 9.76 -9.44
C MET A 57 -2.87 8.94 -8.58
N THR A 58 -1.57 9.24 -8.69
CA THR A 58 -0.55 8.62 -7.84
C THR A 58 -0.63 9.11 -6.39
N PHE A 59 0.04 8.44 -5.46
CA PHE A 59 0.18 8.95 -4.08
C PHE A 59 0.86 10.31 -4.06
N GLU A 60 1.81 10.55 -4.96
CA GLU A 60 2.53 11.82 -5.10
C GLU A 60 1.59 12.94 -5.54
N ASP A 61 0.73 12.69 -6.53
CA ASP A 61 -0.27 13.66 -7.01
C ASP A 61 -1.28 14.01 -5.90
N LEU A 62 -1.56 13.05 -5.01
CA LEU A 62 -2.43 13.25 -3.84
C LEU A 62 -1.68 13.84 -2.63
N ASN A 63 -0.39 14.17 -2.78
CA ASN A 63 0.48 14.64 -1.70
C ASN A 63 0.50 13.70 -0.47
N GLN A 64 0.48 12.39 -0.73
CA GLN A 64 0.47 11.33 0.28
C GLN A 64 1.76 10.51 0.26
N GLY A 65 2.47 10.43 1.37
CA GLY A 65 3.75 9.70 1.47
C GLY A 65 3.62 8.22 1.81
N THR A 66 2.62 7.85 2.60
CA THR A 66 2.45 6.52 3.23
C THR A 66 1.00 6.06 3.23
N GLY A 67 0.74 4.85 3.70
CA GLY A 67 -0.60 4.32 3.94
C GLY A 67 -1.28 3.77 2.70
N TYR A 68 -2.57 4.06 2.56
CA TYR A 68 -3.43 3.50 1.52
C TYR A 68 -4.12 4.62 0.73
N VAL A 69 -4.47 4.32 -0.51
CA VAL A 69 -5.45 5.11 -1.29
C VAL A 69 -6.55 4.17 -1.76
N LEU A 70 -7.80 4.53 -1.50
CA LEU A 70 -8.96 3.87 -2.10
C LEU A 70 -9.32 4.60 -3.39
N TYR A 71 -9.27 3.90 -4.50
CA TYR A 71 -9.72 4.36 -5.81
C TYR A 71 -11.10 3.80 -6.08
N ARG A 72 -12.11 4.66 -6.23
CA ARG A 72 -13.51 4.29 -6.48
C ARG A 72 -13.96 4.71 -7.86
N ARG A 73 -14.68 3.84 -8.55
CA ARG A 73 -15.32 4.12 -9.83
C ARG A 73 -16.74 3.57 -9.86
N HIS A 74 -17.70 4.42 -10.21
CA HIS A 74 -19.10 4.04 -10.40
C HIS A 74 -19.37 3.73 -11.86
N PHE A 75 -20.13 2.69 -12.14
CA PHE A 75 -20.49 2.25 -13.48
C PHE A 75 -22.00 2.28 -13.66
N ASN A 76 -22.48 2.98 -14.68
CA ASN A 76 -23.90 3.06 -15.04
C ASN A 76 -24.35 1.92 -15.97
N GLN A 77 -23.42 1.13 -16.48
CA GLN A 77 -23.65 -0.05 -17.31
C GLN A 77 -22.85 -1.20 -16.76
N PRO A 78 -23.33 -2.44 -16.90
CA PRO A 78 -22.54 -3.59 -16.49
C PRO A 78 -21.30 -3.72 -17.35
N ILE A 79 -20.18 -4.10 -16.73
CA ILE A 79 -18.92 -4.41 -17.40
C ILE A 79 -18.28 -5.62 -16.76
N SER A 80 -17.78 -6.54 -17.57
CA SER A 80 -17.06 -7.72 -17.10
C SER A 80 -15.88 -8.02 -18.01
N GLY A 81 -14.91 -8.75 -17.49
CA GLY A 81 -13.74 -9.22 -18.22
C GLY A 81 -12.44 -9.03 -17.43
N MET A 82 -11.33 -9.19 -18.12
CA MET A 82 -10.00 -9.11 -17.54
C MET A 82 -9.63 -7.66 -17.23
N MET A 83 -9.68 -7.28 -15.94
CA MET A 83 -9.14 -6.03 -15.45
C MET A 83 -7.64 -6.13 -15.30
N ARG A 84 -6.89 -5.06 -15.70
CA ARG A 84 -5.44 -5.00 -15.57
C ARG A 84 -4.98 -3.65 -15.05
N ILE A 85 -3.99 -3.67 -14.15
CA ILE A 85 -3.34 -2.50 -13.56
C ILE A 85 -1.82 -2.63 -13.73
N LYS A 86 -1.31 -2.42 -14.94
CA LYS A 86 0.14 -2.53 -15.26
C LYS A 86 1.04 -1.62 -14.44
N GLY A 87 0.50 -0.55 -13.88
CA GLY A 87 1.22 0.43 -13.08
C GLY A 87 0.91 0.32 -11.59
N LEU A 88 0.51 -0.84 -11.09
CA LEU A 88 0.27 -1.04 -9.66
C LEU A 88 1.59 -0.93 -8.86
N ALA A 89 1.58 -0.09 -7.84
CA ALA A 89 2.66 0.09 -6.89
C ALA A 89 2.12 0.39 -5.47
N ASP A 90 1.96 -0.65 -4.60
CA ASP A 90 2.57 -1.99 -4.73
C ASP A 90 1.58 -3.15 -4.68
N TYR A 91 0.56 -3.09 -3.81
CA TYR A 91 -0.42 -4.14 -3.55
C TYR A 91 -1.82 -3.57 -3.56
N ALA A 92 -2.76 -4.28 -4.13
CA ALA A 92 -4.15 -3.86 -4.20
C ALA A 92 -5.13 -4.95 -3.77
N VAL A 93 -6.14 -4.55 -3.01
CA VAL A 93 -7.33 -5.36 -2.77
C VAL A 93 -8.48 -4.78 -3.58
N VAL A 94 -9.16 -5.62 -4.34
CA VAL A 94 -10.22 -5.22 -5.26
C VAL A 94 -11.58 -5.65 -4.72
N TYR A 95 -12.53 -4.71 -4.73
CA TYR A 95 -13.90 -4.93 -4.29
C TYR A 95 -14.88 -4.53 -5.39
N VAL A 96 -15.98 -5.26 -5.48
CA VAL A 96 -17.16 -4.90 -6.29
C VAL A 96 -18.35 -4.80 -5.34
N ASN A 97 -19.01 -3.67 -5.31
CA ASN A 97 -20.11 -3.37 -4.39
C ASN A 97 -19.78 -3.70 -2.92
N GLY A 98 -18.57 -3.35 -2.47
CA GLY A 98 -18.08 -3.61 -1.12
C GLY A 98 -17.66 -5.06 -0.84
N THR A 99 -17.87 -5.99 -1.78
CA THR A 99 -17.44 -7.39 -1.63
C THR A 99 -16.06 -7.57 -2.24
N LYS A 100 -15.11 -8.09 -1.46
CA LYS A 100 -13.76 -8.43 -1.96
C LYS A 100 -13.85 -9.49 -3.05
N VAL A 101 -13.28 -9.20 -4.22
CA VAL A 101 -13.26 -10.10 -5.37
C VAL A 101 -11.87 -10.63 -5.70
N GLY A 102 -10.80 -9.96 -5.22
CA GLY A 102 -9.43 -10.43 -5.41
C GLY A 102 -8.35 -9.48 -4.93
N GLU A 103 -7.14 -9.82 -5.29
CA GLU A 103 -5.91 -9.08 -4.94
C GLU A 103 -4.97 -9.04 -6.13
N LEU A 104 -4.23 -7.94 -6.24
CA LEU A 104 -3.15 -7.76 -7.21
C LEU A 104 -1.87 -7.39 -6.45
N SER A 105 -0.71 -7.82 -6.94
CA SER A 105 0.54 -7.60 -6.23
C SER A 105 1.73 -7.49 -7.18
N ARG A 106 2.44 -6.39 -7.09
CA ARG A 106 3.70 -6.20 -7.82
C ARG A 106 4.79 -7.19 -7.39
N VAL A 107 4.75 -7.65 -6.13
CA VAL A 107 5.77 -8.57 -5.60
C VAL A 107 5.67 -9.95 -6.24
N THR A 108 4.46 -10.39 -6.54
CA THR A 108 4.20 -11.70 -7.18
C THR A 108 3.91 -11.59 -8.68
N ASP A 109 4.06 -10.38 -9.24
CA ASP A 109 3.82 -10.08 -10.67
C ASP A 109 2.37 -10.39 -11.12
N VAL A 110 1.42 -10.25 -10.21
CA VAL A 110 -0.02 -10.39 -10.49
C VAL A 110 -0.61 -9.02 -10.73
N ASP A 111 -0.78 -8.63 -11.99
CA ASP A 111 -1.27 -7.32 -12.43
C ASP A 111 -2.69 -7.32 -12.98
N SER A 112 -3.34 -8.49 -13.04
CA SER A 112 -4.66 -8.65 -13.67
C SER A 112 -5.52 -9.70 -12.99
N MET A 113 -6.84 -9.53 -13.10
CA MET A 113 -7.85 -10.45 -12.60
C MET A 113 -9.19 -10.26 -13.34
N GLU A 114 -10.00 -11.29 -13.37
CA GLU A 114 -11.41 -11.22 -13.84
C GLU A 114 -12.24 -10.37 -12.88
N VAL A 115 -13.05 -9.45 -13.43
CA VAL A 115 -14.04 -8.68 -12.68
C VAL A 115 -15.41 -8.79 -13.35
N ASN A 116 -16.46 -8.71 -12.53
CA ASN A 116 -17.83 -8.62 -13.00
C ASN A 116 -18.55 -7.52 -12.21
N ILE A 117 -18.73 -6.38 -12.84
CA ILE A 117 -19.33 -5.18 -12.24
C ILE A 117 -20.75 -5.07 -12.81
N PRO A 118 -21.80 -5.17 -11.97
CA PRO A 118 -23.17 -5.14 -12.42
C PRO A 118 -23.62 -3.71 -12.81
N PHE A 119 -24.85 -3.59 -13.31
CA PHE A 119 -25.51 -2.30 -13.53
C PHE A 119 -25.53 -1.46 -12.24
N ASN A 120 -25.19 -0.18 -12.33
CA ASN A 120 -24.97 0.72 -11.19
C ASN A 120 -23.96 0.17 -10.16
N GLY A 121 -22.99 -0.63 -10.61
CA GLY A 121 -21.96 -1.22 -9.77
C GLY A 121 -20.86 -0.25 -9.40
N VAL A 122 -20.19 -0.55 -8.29
CA VAL A 122 -19.05 0.21 -7.75
C VAL A 122 -17.83 -0.70 -7.74
N LEU A 123 -16.77 -0.25 -8.37
CA LEU A 123 -15.43 -0.84 -8.27
C LEU A 123 -14.62 -0.03 -7.26
N ASP A 124 -14.10 -0.69 -6.25
CA ASP A 124 -13.15 -0.12 -5.29
C ASP A 124 -11.82 -0.86 -5.39
N ILE A 125 -10.72 -0.12 -5.49
CA ILE A 125 -9.36 -0.65 -5.52
C ILE A 125 -8.61 0.02 -4.36
N LEU A 126 -8.38 -0.72 -3.29
CA LEU A 126 -7.59 -0.27 -2.15
C LEU A 126 -6.12 -0.59 -2.39
N VAL A 127 -5.30 0.43 -2.60
CA VAL A 127 -3.87 0.26 -2.87
C VAL A 127 -3.04 0.60 -1.65
N GLU A 128 -2.12 -0.30 -1.30
CA GLU A 128 -1.14 -0.14 -0.24
C GLU A 128 0.22 0.32 -0.81
N ASN A 129 0.81 1.31 -0.16
CA ASN A 129 2.20 1.69 -0.34
C ASN A 129 3.08 0.85 0.60
N MET A 130 3.68 -0.22 0.08
CA MET A 130 4.56 -1.14 0.84
C MET A 130 5.96 -0.57 1.11
N GLY A 131 6.17 0.72 0.88
CA GLY A 131 7.44 1.40 1.09
C GLY A 131 8.10 1.86 -0.21
N ARG A 132 9.11 2.70 -0.05
CA ARG A 132 9.82 3.33 -1.17
C ARG A 132 11.26 2.86 -1.25
N ILE A 133 11.83 2.85 -2.45
CA ILE A 133 13.27 2.61 -2.61
C ILE A 133 14.04 3.75 -1.96
N ASN A 134 15.09 3.41 -1.23
CA ASN A 134 15.92 4.37 -0.48
C ASN A 134 17.32 4.53 -1.10
N TYR A 135 17.64 3.79 -2.14
CA TYR A 135 18.94 3.81 -2.80
C TYR A 135 18.84 3.47 -4.29
N GLY A 136 19.65 4.11 -5.10
CA GLY A 136 19.81 3.82 -6.53
C GLY A 136 19.40 4.98 -7.44
N ALA A 137 19.78 4.88 -8.72
CA ALA A 137 19.57 5.94 -9.72
C ALA A 137 18.09 6.24 -10.01
N ARG A 138 17.19 5.28 -9.71
CA ARG A 138 15.75 5.39 -9.99
C ARG A 138 14.91 5.79 -8.78
N ILE A 139 15.52 6.31 -7.72
CA ILE A 139 14.83 6.70 -6.50
C ILE A 139 13.73 7.74 -6.77
N VAL A 140 13.96 8.66 -7.69
CA VAL A 140 13.00 9.71 -8.08
C VAL A 140 11.83 9.19 -8.93
N GLU A 141 11.92 7.97 -9.44
CA GLU A 141 10.88 7.32 -10.25
C GLU A 141 10.01 6.36 -9.42
N SER A 142 10.20 6.31 -8.10
CA SER A 142 9.47 5.41 -7.19
C SER A 142 8.08 5.95 -6.84
N PHE A 143 7.25 6.17 -7.87
CA PHE A 143 5.85 6.55 -7.71
C PHE A 143 5.02 5.40 -7.12
N LYS A 144 3.98 5.75 -6.34
CA LYS A 144 3.10 4.82 -5.64
C LYS A 144 1.64 4.97 -6.05
N GLY A 145 0.87 3.90 -5.84
CA GLY A 145 -0.53 3.85 -6.23
C GLY A 145 -0.76 3.24 -7.59
N ILE A 146 -1.70 3.78 -8.34
CA ILE A 146 -1.98 3.41 -9.73
C ILE A 146 -1.28 4.40 -10.64
N THR A 147 -0.14 3.99 -11.23
CA THR A 147 0.75 4.87 -12.01
C THR A 147 0.52 4.80 -13.51
N LYS A 148 -0.37 3.92 -13.98
CA LYS A 148 -0.81 3.78 -15.37
C LYS A 148 -2.32 3.51 -15.41
N PRO A 149 -3.00 3.75 -16.54
CA PRO A 149 -4.43 3.52 -16.64
C PRO A 149 -4.85 2.11 -16.24
N VAL A 150 -6.01 2.02 -15.57
CA VAL A 150 -6.72 0.76 -15.35
C VAL A 150 -7.44 0.39 -16.65
N THR A 151 -7.34 -0.86 -17.06
CA THR A 151 -8.03 -1.35 -18.25
C THR A 151 -8.96 -2.52 -17.92
N ILE A 152 -10.07 -2.66 -18.64
CA ILE A 152 -10.90 -3.87 -18.67
C ILE A 152 -11.03 -4.28 -20.14
N GLU A 153 -10.73 -5.55 -20.45
CA GLU A 153 -10.67 -6.07 -21.84
C GLU A 153 -9.82 -5.16 -22.76
N GLY A 154 -8.73 -4.59 -22.23
CA GLY A 154 -7.84 -3.70 -22.97
C GLY A 154 -8.33 -2.25 -23.15
N ASN A 155 -9.56 -1.95 -22.79
CA ASN A 155 -10.12 -0.59 -22.85
C ASN A 155 -9.81 0.17 -21.57
N GLU A 156 -9.30 1.39 -21.69
CA GLU A 156 -9.02 2.24 -20.54
C GLU A 156 -10.30 2.68 -19.84
N ILE A 157 -10.30 2.61 -18.52
CA ILE A 157 -11.39 3.05 -17.66
C ILE A 157 -11.11 4.50 -17.25
N THR A 158 -11.80 5.43 -17.88
CA THR A 158 -11.66 6.88 -17.65
C THR A 158 -12.95 7.49 -17.08
N GLY A 159 -12.83 8.73 -16.60
CA GLY A 159 -13.93 9.55 -16.08
C GLY A 159 -14.31 9.25 -14.63
N ASN A 160 -14.44 10.31 -13.83
CA ASN A 160 -14.98 10.30 -12.47
C ASN A 160 -14.40 9.25 -11.52
N TRP A 161 -13.08 9.08 -11.52
CA TRP A 161 -12.39 8.37 -10.44
C TRP A 161 -12.41 9.22 -9.17
N GLN A 162 -12.77 8.60 -8.06
CA GLN A 162 -12.77 9.19 -6.72
C GLN A 162 -11.64 8.55 -5.91
N MET A 163 -10.68 9.35 -5.44
CA MET A 163 -9.57 8.92 -4.62
C MET A 163 -9.73 9.39 -3.19
N TYR A 164 -9.63 8.45 -2.25
CA TYR A 164 -9.68 8.71 -0.82
C TYR A 164 -8.32 8.43 -0.21
N SER A 165 -7.66 9.48 0.29
CA SER A 165 -6.35 9.41 0.91
C SER A 165 -6.44 8.89 2.34
N LEU A 166 -5.72 7.81 2.65
CA LEU A 166 -5.66 7.16 3.96
C LEU A 166 -4.19 7.05 4.41
N PRO A 167 -3.54 8.15 4.83
CA PRO A 167 -2.12 8.16 5.16
C PRO A 167 -1.78 7.34 6.41
N MET A 168 -2.76 7.00 7.24
CA MET A 168 -2.63 6.24 8.49
C MET A 168 -1.66 6.86 9.51
N ASP A 169 -1.47 8.16 9.45
CA ASP A 169 -0.67 8.96 10.39
C ASP A 169 -1.39 9.21 11.73
N ARG A 170 -2.70 8.96 11.75
CA ARG A 170 -3.57 9.02 12.93
C ARG A 170 -4.50 7.82 12.96
N MET A 171 -4.82 7.38 14.18
CA MET A 171 -5.88 6.38 14.35
C MET A 171 -7.23 7.01 13.95
N PRO A 172 -8.04 6.30 13.14
CA PRO A 172 -9.39 6.77 12.87
C PRO A 172 -10.21 6.82 14.16
N ASP A 173 -11.19 7.73 14.23
CA ASP A 173 -12.14 7.76 15.34
C ASP A 173 -12.93 6.44 15.34
N MET A 174 -12.63 5.63 16.35
CA MET A 174 -13.30 4.35 16.57
C MET A 174 -14.43 4.59 17.58
N THR A 175 -15.57 4.98 17.07
CA THR A 175 -16.81 5.10 17.85
C THR A 175 -17.48 3.76 18.04
#